data_30cb014a5efb5519de5e93e6e1866cd0
#
_entry.id   30cb014a5efb5519de5e93e6e1866cd0
#
_cell.length_a   1.000
_cell.length_b   1.000
_cell.length_c   1.000
_cell.angle_alpha   90.00
_cell.angle_beta   90.00
_cell.angle_gamma   90.00
#
_symmetry.space_group_name_H-M   'P 1'
#
loop_
_entity.id
_entity.type
_entity.pdbx_description
1 polymer ?
#
loop_
_entity_poly.entity_id
_entity_poly.type
_entity_poly.pdbx_seq_one_letter_code
_entity_poly.pdbx_strand_id
1 'polypeptide(L)'
;NTGAMAALQSLNQTNKGLAQVQSRINTGLNVASTKDDSASFTIAQSLRGDVGGLSAVNSSLNRGKSTVDVAIAGAEQISDVLNQMKAKAIQASDDGLDAESRTAINADYTALKEQITTIIASSEFNGTNLLKDDATSTGKVSALQSLDTTSTIGVANQAFETNVTTALGTGLGSKADADTALTEIDTVTATVTSTLSTLGSASRKIEGQLSFNSKLSDVIESGIGNLVDADLAKESAKLQALQVKQQLGVQALS
;
A
#
# COMPACT_ATOMS: atom_id res chain seq x y z
N ASN A 1 24.84 -39.08 54.06
CA ASN A 1 25.54 -39.52 52.86
C ASN A 1 25.79 -38.37 51.89
N THR A 2 26.91 -37.66 52.06
CA THR A 2 27.23 -36.43 51.30
C THR A 2 27.34 -36.69 49.79
N GLY A 3 27.81 -37.87 49.38
CA GLY A 3 27.91 -38.28 47.97
C GLY A 3 26.54 -38.45 47.32
N ALA A 4 25.57 -39.06 48.02
CA ALA A 4 24.20 -39.23 47.50
C ALA A 4 23.47 -37.90 47.39
N MET A 5 23.69 -36.93 48.29
CA MET A 5 23.12 -35.59 48.22
C MET A 5 23.70 -34.80 47.05
N ALA A 6 25.01 -34.90 46.80
CA ALA A 6 25.65 -34.26 45.65
C ALA A 6 25.15 -34.83 44.30
N ALA A 7 24.99 -36.16 44.22
CA ALA A 7 24.40 -36.82 43.06
C ALA A 7 22.96 -36.44 42.78
N LEU A 8 22.13 -36.32 43.84
CA LEU A 8 20.73 -35.87 43.76
C LEU A 8 20.65 -34.41 43.26
N GLN A 9 21.53 -33.56 43.80
CA GLN A 9 21.58 -32.16 43.35
C GLN A 9 21.96 -32.03 41.89
N SER A 10 22.95 -32.83 41.42
CA SER A 10 23.35 -32.89 40.02
C SER A 10 22.23 -33.42 39.11
N LEU A 11 21.50 -34.44 39.54
CA LEU A 11 20.34 -34.97 38.81
C LEU A 11 19.22 -33.97 38.71
N ASN A 12 18.92 -33.22 39.77
CA ASN A 12 17.92 -32.16 39.78
C ASN A 12 18.29 -31.02 38.84
N GLN A 13 19.57 -30.64 38.77
CA GLN A 13 20.06 -29.66 37.79
C GLN A 13 19.91 -30.18 36.36
N THR A 14 20.23 -31.45 36.10
CA THR A 14 20.09 -32.08 34.78
C THR A 14 18.63 -32.12 34.33
N ASN A 15 17.70 -32.45 35.25
CA ASN A 15 16.27 -32.46 34.94
C ASN A 15 15.73 -31.07 34.63
N LYS A 16 16.17 -30.03 35.35
CA LYS A 16 15.81 -28.63 35.01
C LYS A 16 16.35 -28.22 33.65
N GLY A 17 17.60 -28.59 33.36
CA GLY A 17 18.21 -28.34 32.04
C GLY A 17 17.45 -29.05 30.90
N LEU A 18 17.04 -30.31 31.12
CA LEU A 18 16.21 -31.07 30.18
C LEU A 18 14.90 -30.38 29.86
N ALA A 19 14.16 -29.98 30.92
CA ALA A 19 12.89 -29.28 30.74
C ALA A 19 13.03 -27.97 29.97
N GLN A 20 14.11 -27.22 30.24
CA GLN A 20 14.37 -25.97 29.53
C GLN A 20 14.71 -26.22 28.06
N VAL A 21 15.58 -27.19 27.76
CA VAL A 21 15.96 -27.52 26.36
C VAL A 21 14.76 -28.06 25.59
N GLN A 22 13.93 -28.92 26.20
CA GLN A 22 12.69 -29.40 25.60
C GLN A 22 11.72 -28.26 25.31
N SER A 23 11.57 -27.31 26.21
CA SER A 23 10.74 -26.11 25.99
C SER A 23 11.26 -25.29 24.80
N ARG A 24 12.58 -25.07 24.70
CA ARG A 24 13.20 -24.34 23.59
C ARG A 24 13.04 -25.05 22.26
N ILE A 25 13.16 -26.38 22.23
CA ILE A 25 12.92 -27.18 21.01
C ILE A 25 11.45 -27.12 20.60
N ASN A 26 10.53 -27.23 21.57
CA ASN A 26 9.10 -27.23 21.28
C ASN A 26 8.59 -25.84 20.80
N THR A 27 9.14 -24.78 21.36
CA THR A 27 8.73 -23.40 21.03
C THR A 27 9.54 -22.83 19.87
N GLY A 28 10.74 -23.34 19.59
CA GLY A 28 11.70 -22.74 18.67
C GLY A 28 12.36 -21.48 19.24
N LEU A 29 12.11 -21.13 20.50
CA LEU A 29 12.56 -19.87 21.11
C LEU A 29 13.59 -20.13 22.23
N ASN A 30 14.67 -19.38 22.20
CA ASN A 30 15.62 -19.27 23.31
C ASN A 30 15.06 -18.39 24.42
N VAL A 31 14.31 -17.35 24.05
CA VAL A 31 13.63 -16.41 24.96
C VAL A 31 12.13 -16.46 24.67
N ALA A 32 11.40 -17.31 25.38
CA ALA A 32 9.95 -17.48 25.23
C ALA A 32 9.14 -16.58 26.19
N SER A 33 9.77 -16.11 27.25
CA SER A 33 9.10 -15.31 28.29
C SER A 33 10.04 -14.30 28.94
N THR A 34 9.48 -13.37 29.71
CA THR A 34 10.25 -12.41 30.51
C THR A 34 11.10 -13.11 31.59
N LYS A 35 10.80 -14.36 31.93
CA LYS A 35 11.57 -15.14 32.92
C LYS A 35 12.88 -15.67 32.32
N ASP A 36 12.97 -15.82 31.01
CA ASP A 36 14.17 -16.29 30.32
C ASP A 36 15.18 -15.14 30.15
N ASP A 37 14.74 -14.02 29.59
CA ASP A 37 15.46 -12.75 29.46
C ASP A 37 14.45 -11.62 29.26
N SER A 38 14.29 -10.82 30.29
CA SER A 38 13.31 -9.71 30.30
C SER A 38 13.63 -8.64 29.28
N ALA A 39 14.92 -8.33 29.08
CA ALA A 39 15.35 -7.27 28.15
C ALA A 39 15.09 -7.68 26.70
N SER A 40 15.59 -8.85 26.30
CA SER A 40 15.41 -9.38 24.92
C SER A 40 13.93 -9.62 24.61
N PHE A 41 13.15 -10.15 25.55
CA PHE A 41 11.71 -10.35 25.37
C PHE A 41 10.97 -9.02 25.16
N THR A 42 11.26 -8.01 25.98
CA THR A 42 10.58 -6.69 25.88
C THR A 42 10.91 -6.00 24.56
N ILE A 43 12.17 -6.03 24.14
CA ILE A 43 12.60 -5.47 22.85
C ILE A 43 11.90 -6.21 21.70
N ALA A 44 11.90 -7.55 21.70
CA ALA A 44 11.23 -8.34 20.68
C ALA A 44 9.72 -8.06 20.64
N GLN A 45 9.07 -7.86 21.77
CA GLN A 45 7.66 -7.55 21.85
C GLN A 45 7.33 -6.16 21.28
N SER A 46 8.20 -5.17 21.53
CA SER A 46 8.09 -3.84 20.92
C SER A 46 8.25 -3.93 19.39
N LEU A 47 9.26 -4.66 18.91
CA LEU A 47 9.48 -4.86 17.46
C LEU A 47 8.34 -5.60 16.78
N ARG A 48 7.69 -6.58 17.45
CA ARG A 48 6.48 -7.22 16.93
C ARG A 48 5.32 -6.23 16.80
N GLY A 49 5.21 -5.31 17.76
CA GLY A 49 4.26 -4.19 17.66
C GLY A 49 4.53 -3.31 16.44
N ASP A 50 5.79 -3.01 16.17
CA ASP A 50 6.21 -2.21 15.00
C ASP A 50 5.88 -2.93 13.68
N VAL A 51 6.13 -4.24 13.57
CA VAL A 51 5.75 -5.05 12.40
C VAL A 51 4.23 -5.03 12.18
N GLY A 52 3.45 -5.18 13.26
CA GLY A 52 1.98 -5.05 13.20
C GLY A 52 1.55 -3.66 12.73
N GLY A 53 2.20 -2.61 13.21
CA GLY A 53 1.98 -1.23 12.78
C GLY A 53 2.31 -1.02 11.30
N LEU A 54 3.44 -1.55 10.82
CA LEU A 54 3.82 -1.49 9.39
C LEU A 54 2.81 -2.21 8.49
N SER A 55 2.22 -3.30 8.94
CA SER A 55 1.14 -3.98 8.21
C SER A 55 -0.09 -3.07 8.03
N ALA A 56 -0.47 -2.32 9.07
CA ALA A 56 -1.55 -1.33 8.98
C ALA A 56 -1.19 -0.17 8.04
N VAL A 57 0.06 0.31 8.09
CA VAL A 57 0.58 1.34 7.16
C VAL A 57 0.51 0.84 5.72
N ASN A 58 0.96 -0.38 5.44
CA ASN A 58 0.88 -0.98 4.11
C ASN A 58 -0.57 -1.11 3.61
N SER A 59 -1.50 -1.42 4.48
CA SER A 59 -2.94 -1.44 4.15
C SER A 59 -3.45 -0.05 3.77
N SER A 60 -3.00 1.00 4.47
CA SER A 60 -3.31 2.40 4.13
C SER A 60 -2.73 2.80 2.77
N LEU A 61 -1.47 2.47 2.51
CA LEU A 61 -0.80 2.74 1.24
C LEU A 61 -1.47 2.01 0.07
N ASN A 62 -1.86 0.75 0.24
CA ASN A 62 -2.57 -0.02 -0.79
C ASN A 62 -3.93 0.60 -1.13
N ARG A 63 -4.68 1.08 -0.14
CA ARG A 63 -5.94 1.81 -0.41
C ARG A 63 -5.67 3.10 -1.16
N GLY A 64 -4.66 3.88 -0.73
CA GLY A 64 -4.24 5.09 -1.43
C GLY A 64 -3.82 4.81 -2.88
N LYS A 65 -3.03 3.76 -3.10
CA LYS A 65 -2.64 3.32 -4.44
C LYS A 65 -3.84 2.98 -5.31
N SER A 66 -4.78 2.18 -4.79
CA SER A 66 -5.99 1.81 -5.55
C SER A 66 -6.82 3.01 -5.95
N THR A 67 -6.94 4.02 -5.07
CA THR A 67 -7.63 5.28 -5.39
C THR A 67 -6.93 6.04 -6.51
N VAL A 68 -5.59 6.12 -6.46
CA VAL A 68 -4.79 6.79 -7.50
C VAL A 68 -4.89 6.03 -8.83
N ASP A 69 -4.81 4.71 -8.82
CA ASP A 69 -4.89 3.88 -10.02
C ASP A 69 -6.26 4.00 -10.72
N VAL A 70 -7.36 4.09 -9.95
CA VAL A 70 -8.70 4.37 -10.50
C VAL A 70 -8.76 5.76 -11.15
N ALA A 71 -8.15 6.76 -10.51
CA ALA A 71 -8.10 8.11 -11.08
C ALA A 71 -7.24 8.15 -12.38
N ILE A 72 -6.13 7.42 -12.42
CA ILE A 72 -5.30 7.28 -13.64
C ILE A 72 -6.14 6.65 -14.76
N ALA A 73 -6.81 5.54 -14.51
CA ALA A 73 -7.63 4.86 -15.51
C ALA A 73 -8.78 5.78 -16.03
N GLY A 74 -9.42 6.54 -15.14
CA GLY A 74 -10.41 7.54 -15.52
C GLY A 74 -9.83 8.66 -16.39
N ALA A 75 -8.68 9.21 -16.01
CA ALA A 75 -8.01 10.27 -16.77
C ALA A 75 -7.48 9.79 -18.14
N GLU A 76 -6.99 8.56 -18.24
CA GLU A 76 -6.60 7.94 -19.52
C GLU A 76 -7.82 7.79 -20.44
N GLN A 77 -8.94 7.29 -19.93
CA GLN A 77 -10.18 7.17 -20.70
C GLN A 77 -10.70 8.54 -21.14
N ILE A 78 -10.61 9.58 -20.29
CA ILE A 78 -10.95 10.95 -20.66
C ILE A 78 -10.04 11.47 -21.77
N SER A 79 -8.75 11.17 -21.75
CA SER A 79 -7.82 11.51 -22.82
C SER A 79 -8.24 10.91 -24.17
N ASP A 80 -8.70 9.65 -24.18
CA ASP A 80 -9.20 9.00 -25.39
C ASP A 80 -10.48 9.66 -25.92
N VAL A 81 -11.41 10.04 -25.02
CA VAL A 81 -12.62 10.76 -25.39
C VAL A 81 -12.30 12.15 -25.93
N LEU A 82 -11.33 12.87 -25.35
CA LEU A 82 -10.88 14.17 -25.86
C LEU A 82 -10.33 14.08 -27.28
N ASN A 83 -9.61 13.00 -27.62
CA ASN A 83 -9.15 12.76 -29.00
C ASN A 83 -10.34 12.59 -29.97
N GLN A 84 -11.42 11.90 -29.55
CA GLN A 84 -12.64 11.75 -30.34
C GLN A 84 -13.36 13.10 -30.48
N MET A 85 -13.44 13.88 -29.40
CA MET A 85 -14.02 15.23 -29.42
C MET A 85 -13.24 16.16 -30.35
N LYS A 86 -11.91 16.08 -30.36
CA LYS A 86 -11.06 16.85 -31.28
C LYS A 86 -11.35 16.51 -32.73
N ALA A 87 -11.55 15.24 -33.06
CA ALA A 87 -11.92 14.83 -34.42
C ALA A 87 -13.28 15.43 -34.86
N LYS A 88 -14.27 15.45 -33.94
CA LYS A 88 -15.58 16.06 -34.20
C LYS A 88 -15.48 17.58 -34.36
N ALA A 89 -14.68 18.25 -33.57
CA ALA A 89 -14.45 19.68 -33.66
C ALA A 89 -13.77 20.06 -35.00
N ILE A 90 -12.78 19.27 -35.43
CA ILE A 90 -12.16 19.44 -36.76
C ILE A 90 -13.18 19.28 -37.90
N GLN A 91 -14.06 18.26 -37.83
CA GLN A 91 -15.12 18.09 -38.82
C GLN A 91 -16.09 19.28 -38.84
N ALA A 92 -16.46 19.82 -37.65
CA ALA A 92 -17.36 20.95 -37.53
C ALA A 92 -16.72 22.30 -37.98
N SER A 93 -15.39 22.40 -38.06
CA SER A 93 -14.69 23.60 -38.53
C SER A 93 -14.61 23.72 -40.06
N ASP A 94 -15.13 22.75 -40.81
CA ASP A 94 -15.18 22.80 -42.28
C ASP A 94 -16.21 23.86 -42.71
N ASP A 95 -15.74 24.80 -43.54
CA ASP A 95 -16.59 25.85 -44.14
C ASP A 95 -17.67 25.31 -45.07
N GLY A 96 -17.41 24.17 -45.74
CA GLY A 96 -18.34 23.52 -46.64
C GLY A 96 -19.47 22.74 -45.98
N LEU A 97 -19.47 22.64 -44.66
CA LEU A 97 -20.44 21.86 -43.92
C LEU A 97 -21.78 22.60 -43.80
N ASP A 98 -22.89 21.94 -44.15
CA ASP A 98 -24.22 22.50 -43.98
C ASP A 98 -24.66 22.50 -42.50
N ALA A 99 -25.68 23.28 -42.21
CA ALA A 99 -26.15 23.49 -40.81
C ALA A 99 -26.73 22.23 -40.18
N GLU A 100 -27.33 21.33 -40.94
CA GLU A 100 -27.93 20.10 -40.43
C GLU A 100 -26.82 19.08 -40.07
N SER A 101 -25.82 18.91 -40.92
CA SER A 101 -24.67 18.09 -40.67
C SER A 101 -23.88 18.58 -39.44
N ARG A 102 -23.70 19.91 -39.29
CA ARG A 102 -23.04 20.51 -38.14
C ARG A 102 -23.82 20.24 -36.86
N THR A 103 -25.15 20.31 -36.89
CA THR A 103 -26.01 19.98 -35.74
C THR A 103 -25.84 18.52 -35.32
N ALA A 104 -25.78 17.59 -36.27
CA ALA A 104 -25.52 16.17 -35.99
C ALA A 104 -24.14 15.95 -35.33
N ILE A 105 -23.10 16.59 -35.85
CA ILE A 105 -21.75 16.49 -35.26
C ILE A 105 -21.72 17.10 -33.85
N ASN A 106 -22.43 18.22 -33.63
CA ASN A 106 -22.53 18.81 -32.30
C ASN A 106 -23.28 17.93 -31.31
N ALA A 107 -24.28 17.16 -31.76
CA ALA A 107 -24.94 16.17 -30.90
C ALA A 107 -23.96 15.04 -30.44
N ASP A 108 -23.14 14.54 -31.37
CA ASP A 108 -22.09 13.56 -31.05
C ASP A 108 -21.06 14.14 -30.06
N TYR A 109 -20.64 15.38 -30.28
CA TYR A 109 -19.70 16.10 -29.41
C TYR A 109 -20.26 16.26 -27.98
N THR A 110 -21.55 16.62 -27.88
CA THR A 110 -22.23 16.76 -26.59
C THR A 110 -22.31 15.40 -25.87
N ALA A 111 -22.61 14.33 -26.58
CA ALA A 111 -22.64 12.97 -26.00
C ALA A 111 -21.24 12.55 -25.47
N LEU A 112 -20.18 12.89 -26.19
CA LEU A 112 -18.81 12.64 -25.72
C LEU A 112 -18.48 13.46 -24.45
N LYS A 113 -18.93 14.70 -24.37
CA LYS A 113 -18.79 15.53 -23.15
C LYS A 113 -19.54 14.92 -21.95
N GLU A 114 -20.76 14.43 -22.16
CA GLU A 114 -21.55 13.74 -21.15
C GLU A 114 -20.83 12.43 -20.69
N GLN A 115 -20.18 11.74 -21.60
CA GLN A 115 -19.36 10.56 -21.29
C GLN A 115 -18.20 10.93 -20.35
N ILE A 116 -17.50 12.04 -20.61
CA ILE A 116 -16.45 12.55 -19.72
C ILE A 116 -17.03 12.80 -18.30
N THR A 117 -18.17 13.45 -18.19
CA THR A 117 -18.84 13.71 -16.91
C THR A 117 -19.13 12.39 -16.17
N THR A 118 -19.61 11.39 -16.89
CA THR A 118 -19.87 10.05 -16.33
C THR A 118 -18.61 9.36 -15.85
N ILE A 119 -17.51 9.45 -16.61
CA ILE A 119 -16.21 8.88 -16.23
C ILE A 119 -15.68 9.54 -14.95
N ILE A 120 -15.76 10.89 -14.88
CA ILE A 120 -15.35 11.63 -13.68
C ILE A 120 -16.14 11.15 -12.47
N ALA A 121 -17.48 11.09 -12.57
CA ALA A 121 -18.35 10.67 -11.47
C ALA A 121 -18.10 9.21 -11.04
N SER A 122 -17.75 8.34 -11.98
CA SER A 122 -17.54 6.89 -11.72
C SER A 122 -16.13 6.55 -11.27
N SER A 123 -15.18 7.48 -11.33
CA SER A 123 -13.78 7.27 -10.96
C SER A 123 -13.58 7.35 -9.44
N GLU A 124 -14.32 6.52 -8.72
CA GLU A 124 -14.35 6.47 -7.26
C GLU A 124 -13.85 5.11 -6.74
N PHE A 125 -13.06 5.15 -5.69
CA PHE A 125 -12.65 3.97 -4.94
C PHE A 125 -12.90 4.19 -3.45
N ASN A 126 -13.71 3.33 -2.84
CA ASN A 126 -14.03 3.36 -1.40
C ASN A 126 -14.49 4.75 -0.90
N GLY A 127 -15.35 5.43 -1.65
CA GLY A 127 -15.89 6.75 -1.30
C GLY A 127 -14.96 7.92 -1.60
N THR A 128 -13.79 7.69 -2.20
CA THR A 128 -12.85 8.74 -2.58
C THR A 128 -12.74 8.83 -4.09
N ASN A 129 -12.97 10.03 -4.63
CA ASN A 129 -12.83 10.34 -6.05
C ASN A 129 -11.85 11.52 -6.21
N LEU A 130 -10.69 11.26 -6.83
CA LEU A 130 -9.65 12.27 -7.06
C LEU A 130 -9.94 13.18 -8.25
N LEU A 131 -10.86 12.80 -9.15
CA LEU A 131 -11.18 13.56 -10.35
C LEU A 131 -12.40 14.47 -10.16
N LYS A 132 -13.43 14.02 -9.42
CA LYS A 132 -14.61 14.81 -9.14
C LYS A 132 -14.27 15.98 -8.23
N ASP A 133 -14.80 17.17 -8.53
CA ASP A 133 -14.59 18.34 -7.70
C ASP A 133 -15.10 18.07 -6.27
N ASP A 134 -14.22 18.20 -5.31
CA ASP A 134 -14.56 18.05 -3.90
C ASP A 134 -13.98 19.21 -3.10
N ALA A 135 -14.87 20.07 -2.61
CA ALA A 135 -14.53 21.17 -1.72
C ALA A 135 -14.20 20.69 -0.29
N THR A 136 -14.39 19.38 0.00
CA THR A 136 -14.18 18.78 1.31
C THR A 136 -12.86 17.97 1.35
N SER A 137 -12.51 17.47 2.50
CA SER A 137 -11.28 16.67 2.67
C SER A 137 -11.38 15.22 2.15
N THR A 138 -12.55 14.80 1.66
CA THR A 138 -12.81 13.41 1.23
C THR A 138 -12.35 13.11 -0.19
N GLY A 139 -12.17 14.13 -1.03
CA GLY A 139 -11.71 14.02 -2.42
C GLY A 139 -10.18 13.94 -2.57
N LYS A 140 -9.44 13.60 -1.54
CA LYS A 140 -7.96 13.47 -1.57
C LYS A 140 -7.49 12.15 -0.96
N VAL A 141 -6.35 11.68 -1.40
CA VAL A 141 -5.63 10.58 -0.74
C VAL A 141 -4.70 11.16 0.33
N SER A 142 -4.71 10.56 1.51
CA SER A 142 -3.74 10.81 2.58
C SER A 142 -3.38 9.46 3.20
N ALA A 143 -2.42 8.75 2.58
CA ALA A 143 -1.99 7.44 3.02
C ALA A 143 -0.89 7.55 4.07
N LEU A 144 -0.97 6.76 5.13
CA LEU A 144 0.09 6.65 6.13
C LEU A 144 1.38 6.16 5.46
N GLN A 145 2.50 6.79 5.75
CA GLN A 145 3.78 6.42 5.14
C GLN A 145 4.72 5.70 6.12
N SER A 146 4.52 5.86 7.42
CA SER A 146 5.33 5.25 8.47
C SER A 146 4.52 5.01 9.74
N LEU A 147 5.15 4.47 10.78
CA LEU A 147 4.56 4.31 12.12
C LEU A 147 4.25 5.67 12.78
N ASP A 148 4.89 6.75 12.35
CA ASP A 148 4.48 8.10 12.69
C ASP A 148 3.23 8.48 11.89
N THR A 149 2.08 8.49 12.56
CA THR A 149 0.76 8.77 11.96
C THR A 149 0.60 10.19 11.45
N THR A 150 1.52 11.10 11.77
CA THR A 150 1.55 12.46 11.23
C THR A 150 2.20 12.52 9.85
N SER A 151 2.98 11.51 9.49
CA SER A 151 3.66 11.40 8.20
C SER A 151 2.80 10.67 7.18
N THR A 152 2.33 11.39 6.15
CA THR A 152 1.44 10.86 5.11
C THR A 152 1.93 11.18 3.70
N ILE A 153 1.60 10.30 2.75
CA ILE A 153 1.68 10.59 1.32
C ILE A 153 0.34 11.15 0.89
N GLY A 154 0.31 12.45 0.56
CA GLY A 154 -0.87 13.14 0.09
C GLY A 154 -0.96 13.16 -1.44
N VAL A 155 -2.16 12.96 -1.99
CA VAL A 155 -2.48 13.22 -3.39
C VAL A 155 -3.72 14.13 -3.41
N ALA A 156 -3.55 15.32 -3.98
CA ALA A 156 -4.61 16.32 -4.04
C ALA A 156 -5.69 15.94 -5.05
N ASN A 157 -6.90 16.44 -4.84
CA ASN A 157 -7.98 16.39 -5.81
C ASN A 157 -7.60 17.14 -7.09
N GLN A 158 -8.01 16.64 -8.25
CA GLN A 158 -7.65 17.18 -9.56
C GLN A 158 -8.73 18.09 -10.16
N ALA A 159 -9.90 18.15 -9.55
CA ALA A 159 -11.01 19.04 -9.88
C ALA A 159 -11.39 19.03 -11.39
N PHE A 160 -11.65 17.85 -11.95
CA PHE A 160 -11.94 17.70 -13.37
C PHE A 160 -13.31 18.23 -13.80
N GLU A 161 -14.27 18.36 -12.89
CA GLU A 161 -15.54 19.03 -13.23
C GLU A 161 -15.27 20.48 -13.64
N THR A 162 -14.41 21.20 -12.91
CA THR A 162 -13.99 22.56 -13.25
C THR A 162 -12.95 22.58 -14.37
N ASN A 163 -11.89 21.80 -14.27
CA ASN A 163 -10.71 21.91 -15.14
C ASN A 163 -10.89 21.23 -16.50
N VAL A 164 -11.87 20.33 -16.63
CA VAL A 164 -12.17 19.60 -17.87
C VAL A 164 -13.58 19.89 -18.35
N THR A 165 -14.62 19.52 -17.59
CA THR A 165 -16.00 19.60 -18.09
C THR A 165 -16.47 21.04 -18.28
N THR A 166 -16.18 21.94 -17.34
CA THR A 166 -16.53 23.36 -17.45
C THR A 166 -15.65 24.06 -18.49
N ALA A 167 -14.37 23.70 -18.58
CA ALA A 167 -13.44 24.27 -19.56
C ALA A 167 -13.79 23.90 -21.02
N LEU A 168 -14.50 22.81 -21.25
CA LEU A 168 -15.09 22.43 -22.54
C LEU A 168 -16.47 23.11 -22.73
N GLY A 169 -16.51 24.45 -22.59
CA GLY A 169 -17.75 25.22 -22.54
C GLY A 169 -18.45 25.34 -23.88
N THR A 170 -17.68 25.46 -24.96
CA THR A 170 -18.19 25.81 -26.30
C THR A 170 -18.66 24.54 -27.02
N GLY A 171 -19.84 24.60 -27.60
CA GLY A 171 -20.34 23.56 -28.54
C GLY A 171 -19.81 23.76 -29.96
N LEU A 172 -20.37 23.01 -30.92
CA LEU A 172 -19.97 23.05 -32.32
C LEU A 172 -21.05 23.67 -33.23
N GLY A 173 -21.76 24.72 -32.72
CA GLY A 173 -22.90 25.32 -33.39
C GLY A 173 -22.53 26.09 -34.68
N SER A 174 -21.32 26.64 -34.73
CA SER A 174 -20.76 27.35 -35.88
C SER A 174 -19.31 26.96 -36.13
N LYS A 175 -18.74 27.36 -37.26
CA LYS A 175 -17.30 27.20 -37.52
C LYS A 175 -16.46 27.90 -36.43
N ALA A 176 -16.82 29.14 -36.09
CA ALA A 176 -16.12 29.89 -35.05
C ALA A 176 -16.17 29.21 -33.68
N ASP A 177 -17.30 28.60 -33.33
CA ASP A 177 -17.43 27.80 -32.11
C ASP A 177 -16.55 26.56 -32.18
N ALA A 178 -16.49 25.87 -33.34
CA ALA A 178 -15.65 24.70 -33.53
C ALA A 178 -14.15 25.05 -33.40
N ASP A 179 -13.71 26.18 -33.93
CA ASP A 179 -12.34 26.68 -33.79
C ASP A 179 -12.00 27.03 -32.33
N THR A 180 -12.97 27.60 -31.61
CA THR A 180 -12.84 27.85 -30.15
C THR A 180 -12.79 26.54 -29.37
N ALA A 181 -13.67 25.60 -29.67
CA ALA A 181 -13.69 24.28 -29.01
C ALA A 181 -12.37 23.53 -29.22
N LEU A 182 -11.72 23.63 -30.37
CA LEU A 182 -10.39 23.06 -30.60
C LEU A 182 -9.33 23.62 -29.64
N THR A 183 -9.37 24.92 -29.37
CA THR A 183 -8.45 25.57 -28.42
C THR A 183 -8.74 25.11 -26.99
N GLU A 184 -10.02 24.99 -26.62
CA GLU A 184 -10.45 24.46 -25.32
C GLU A 184 -9.98 22.99 -25.13
N ILE A 185 -10.18 22.13 -26.15
CA ILE A 185 -9.76 20.73 -26.13
C ILE A 185 -8.23 20.62 -25.97
N ASP A 186 -7.44 21.43 -26.67
CA ASP A 186 -5.98 21.41 -26.54
C ASP A 186 -5.53 21.82 -25.14
N THR A 187 -6.17 22.82 -24.56
CA THR A 187 -5.91 23.26 -23.17
C THR A 187 -6.28 22.18 -22.16
N VAL A 188 -7.44 21.56 -22.30
CA VAL A 188 -7.91 20.49 -21.43
C VAL A 188 -7.04 19.23 -21.57
N THR A 189 -6.63 18.90 -22.79
CA THR A 189 -5.70 17.78 -23.04
C THR A 189 -4.37 17.99 -22.34
N ALA A 190 -3.82 19.20 -22.35
CA ALA A 190 -2.61 19.53 -21.59
C ALA A 190 -2.82 19.36 -20.09
N THR A 191 -3.97 19.78 -19.57
CA THR A 191 -4.35 19.60 -18.15
C THR A 191 -4.44 18.12 -17.79
N VAL A 192 -5.12 17.31 -18.58
CA VAL A 192 -5.25 15.85 -18.35
C VAL A 192 -3.89 15.17 -18.38
N THR A 193 -3.02 15.53 -19.34
CA THR A 193 -1.66 14.99 -19.44
C THR A 193 -0.81 15.35 -18.20
N SER A 194 -0.91 16.59 -17.75
CA SER A 194 -0.23 17.03 -16.50
C SER A 194 -0.72 16.27 -15.28
N THR A 195 -2.03 16.05 -15.20
CA THR A 195 -2.65 15.24 -14.13
C THR A 195 -2.16 13.80 -14.16
N LEU A 196 -2.13 13.16 -15.34
CA LEU A 196 -1.60 11.79 -15.49
C LEU A 196 -0.14 11.70 -15.02
N SER A 197 0.68 12.70 -15.32
CA SER A 197 2.06 12.77 -14.82
C SER A 197 2.11 12.88 -13.28
N THR A 198 1.27 13.72 -12.70
CA THR A 198 1.17 13.91 -11.25
C THR A 198 0.71 12.64 -10.54
N LEU A 199 -0.37 12.03 -11.01
CA LEU A 199 -0.92 10.79 -10.45
C LEU A 199 0.04 9.61 -10.64
N GLY A 200 0.70 9.50 -11.79
CA GLY A 200 1.71 8.48 -12.06
C GLY A 200 2.93 8.61 -11.13
N SER A 201 3.35 9.84 -10.83
CA SER A 201 4.42 10.10 -9.86
C SER A 201 3.99 9.74 -8.43
N ALA A 202 2.75 10.04 -8.07
CA ALA A 202 2.18 9.67 -6.77
C ALA A 202 2.08 8.14 -6.62
N SER A 203 1.62 7.42 -7.65
CA SER A 203 1.55 5.96 -7.65
C SER A 203 2.93 5.34 -7.43
N ARG A 204 3.96 5.79 -8.18
CA ARG A 204 5.34 5.32 -7.99
C ARG A 204 5.89 5.62 -6.60
N LYS A 205 5.56 6.79 -6.02
CA LYS A 205 5.97 7.14 -4.66
C LYS A 205 5.37 6.19 -3.62
N ILE A 206 4.09 5.85 -3.78
CA ILE A 206 3.39 4.90 -2.91
C ILE A 206 4.01 3.49 -3.05
N GLU A 207 4.27 3.04 -4.28
CA GLU A 207 4.93 1.74 -4.53
C GLU A 207 6.34 1.67 -3.92
N GLY A 208 7.11 2.74 -4.05
CA GLY A 208 8.42 2.84 -3.41
C GLY A 208 8.34 2.72 -1.90
N GLN A 209 7.34 3.36 -1.28
CA GLN A 209 7.11 3.28 0.15
C GLN A 209 6.66 1.88 0.59
N LEU A 210 5.77 1.24 -0.16
CA LEU A 210 5.37 -0.16 0.08
C LEU A 210 6.57 -1.11 0.04
N SER A 211 7.43 -0.96 -0.96
CA SER A 211 8.65 -1.77 -1.08
C SER A 211 9.61 -1.53 0.09
N PHE A 212 9.79 -0.28 0.51
CA PHE A 212 10.62 0.06 1.66
C PHE A 212 10.06 -0.55 2.95
N ASN A 213 8.76 -0.38 3.21
CA ASN A 213 8.11 -0.91 4.41
C ASN A 213 8.17 -2.44 4.48
N SER A 214 8.05 -3.13 3.33
CA SER A 214 8.22 -4.58 3.27
C SER A 214 9.62 -5.00 3.69
N LYS A 215 10.65 -4.36 3.12
CA LYS A 215 12.05 -4.62 3.48
C LYS A 215 12.34 -4.31 4.95
N LEU A 216 11.75 -3.23 5.46
CA LEU A 216 11.90 -2.85 6.87
C LEU A 216 11.27 -3.91 7.78
N SER A 217 10.09 -4.42 7.42
CA SER A 217 9.43 -5.51 8.15
C SER A 217 10.30 -6.77 8.18
N ASP A 218 10.87 -7.17 7.05
CA ASP A 218 11.76 -8.34 6.94
C ASP A 218 13.01 -8.20 7.83
N VAL A 219 13.62 -7.00 7.86
CA VAL A 219 14.77 -6.71 8.71
C VAL A 219 14.39 -6.74 10.20
N ILE A 220 13.24 -6.18 10.57
CA ILE A 220 12.74 -6.21 11.94
C ILE A 220 12.45 -7.67 12.36
N GLU A 221 11.79 -8.46 11.53
CA GLU A 221 11.52 -9.88 11.79
C GLU A 221 12.82 -10.68 11.99
N SER A 222 13.81 -10.44 11.13
CA SER A 222 15.15 -11.03 11.29
C SER A 222 15.81 -10.59 12.60
N GLY A 223 15.66 -9.33 12.98
CA GLY A 223 16.13 -8.78 14.26
C GLY A 223 15.46 -9.44 15.46
N ILE A 224 14.15 -9.66 15.40
CA ILE A 224 13.38 -10.40 16.41
C ILE A 224 13.95 -11.83 16.54
N GLY A 225 14.14 -12.53 15.43
CA GLY A 225 14.71 -13.87 15.41
C GLY A 225 16.09 -13.93 16.09
N ASN A 226 16.97 -12.98 15.80
CA ASN A 226 18.28 -12.88 16.43
C ASN A 226 18.22 -12.67 17.96
N LEU A 227 17.15 -12.06 18.45
CA LEU A 227 16.97 -11.82 19.89
C LEU A 227 16.37 -13.00 20.62
N VAL A 228 15.44 -13.74 19.98
CA VAL A 228 14.58 -14.69 20.69
C VAL A 228 14.61 -16.12 20.17
N ASP A 229 15.08 -16.39 18.93
CA ASP A 229 15.06 -17.72 18.36
C ASP A 229 16.13 -18.63 18.94
N ALA A 230 15.81 -19.93 19.04
CA ALA A 230 16.73 -20.95 19.47
C ALA A 230 17.45 -21.59 18.25
N ASP A 231 18.74 -21.86 18.42
CA ASP A 231 19.47 -22.74 17.51
C ASP A 231 19.07 -24.20 17.81
N LEU A 232 18.13 -24.72 17.03
CA LEU A 232 17.55 -26.06 17.23
C LEU A 232 18.60 -27.18 17.09
N ALA A 233 19.65 -27.00 16.27
CA ALA A 233 20.72 -27.98 16.15
C ALA A 233 21.53 -28.07 17.46
N LYS A 234 21.88 -26.91 18.02
CA LYS A 234 22.58 -26.80 19.30
C LYS A 234 21.72 -27.30 20.46
N GLU A 235 20.44 -26.94 20.51
CA GLU A 235 19.54 -27.40 21.56
C GLU A 235 19.25 -28.91 21.47
N SER A 236 19.17 -29.49 20.27
CA SER A 236 19.06 -30.96 20.08
C SER A 236 20.29 -31.68 20.56
N ALA A 237 21.50 -31.19 20.28
CA ALA A 237 22.73 -31.75 20.81
C ALA A 237 22.80 -31.70 22.34
N LYS A 238 22.35 -30.56 22.93
CA LYS A 238 22.24 -30.43 24.39
C LYS A 238 21.22 -31.40 24.99
N LEU A 239 20.08 -31.61 24.31
CA LEU A 239 19.06 -32.56 24.75
C LEU A 239 19.66 -33.96 24.87
N GLN A 240 20.35 -34.43 23.85
CA GLN A 240 21.03 -35.75 23.85
C GLN A 240 22.08 -35.84 24.97
N ALA A 241 22.92 -34.83 25.14
CA ALA A 241 23.92 -34.79 26.20
C ALA A 241 23.30 -34.81 27.61
N LEU A 242 22.20 -34.09 27.81
CA LEU A 242 21.50 -34.08 29.12
C LEU A 242 20.76 -35.39 29.37
N GLN A 243 20.20 -36.04 28.37
CA GLN A 243 19.62 -37.39 28.49
C GLN A 243 20.64 -38.42 28.95
N VAL A 244 21.84 -38.42 28.34
CA VAL A 244 22.96 -39.29 28.77
C VAL A 244 23.38 -38.97 30.21
N LYS A 245 23.51 -37.69 30.57
CA LYS A 245 23.83 -37.28 31.93
C LYS A 245 22.75 -37.70 32.95
N GLN A 246 21.48 -37.65 32.57
CA GLN A 246 20.39 -38.12 33.41
C GLN A 246 20.50 -39.62 33.68
N GLN A 247 20.77 -40.44 32.62
CA GLN A 247 20.94 -41.89 32.75
C GLN A 247 22.13 -42.24 33.64
N LEU A 248 23.25 -41.55 33.48
CA LEU A 248 24.44 -41.73 34.31
C LEU A 248 24.19 -41.29 35.76
N GLY A 249 23.46 -40.21 35.97
CA GLY A 249 23.10 -39.72 37.31
C GLY A 249 22.19 -40.69 38.07
N VAL A 250 21.23 -41.32 37.40
CA VAL A 250 20.39 -42.38 37.96
C VAL A 250 21.23 -43.62 38.34
N GLN A 251 22.17 -44.01 37.47
CA GLN A 251 23.07 -45.12 37.75
C GLN A 251 24.01 -44.86 38.96
N ALA A 252 24.45 -43.61 39.11
CA ALA A 252 25.30 -43.22 40.26
C ALA A 252 24.55 -43.21 41.61
N LEU A 253 23.20 -43.17 41.60
CA LEU A 253 22.35 -43.23 42.78
C LEU A 253 21.85 -44.64 43.11
N SER A 254 21.91 -45.54 42.16
CA SER A 254 21.58 -46.94 42.36
C SER A 254 22.78 -47.72 42.92
#